data_64007407fc702ab07297fbdd44eaa9e9
#
_entry.id   64007407fc702ab07297fbdd44eaa9e9
#
_cell.length_a   1.000
_cell.length_b   1.000
_cell.length_c   1.000
_cell.angle_alpha   90.00
_cell.angle_beta   90.00
_cell.angle_gamma   90.00
#
_symmetry.space_group_name_H-M   'P 1'
#
loop_
_entity.id
_entity.type
_entity.pdbx_description
1 polymer ?
#
loop_
_entity_poly.entity_id
_entity_poly.type
_entity_poly.pdbx_seq_one_letter_code
_entity_poly.pdbx_strand_id
1 'polypeptide(L)'
;MRFPAFGSGLTSLQVPLDLPDLWQQEAVGHLKEGFDVVIDAPTGAGKTRVFELFFKSPEAQRLGQAVYTVPTRALANDKWSEWKKLGWNVGIATGDVAENLTAPVVVATLETQRERILTGHAPGLLVLDEYQMISDANRGLNYEMAIALPPPSTRLLLLSGSVRNPTEIIEWLSRLGRR
;
A
#
# COMPACT_ATOMS: atom_id res chain seq x y z
N MET A 1 63.85 -10.44 7.74
CA MET A 1 62.68 -10.22 6.89
C MET A 1 61.61 -9.51 7.75
N ARG A 2 61.33 -8.25 7.47
CA ARG A 2 60.27 -7.49 8.18
C ARG A 2 59.02 -7.48 7.29
N PHE A 3 57.92 -7.99 7.80
CA PHE A 3 56.62 -7.85 7.13
C PHE A 3 56.06 -6.46 7.38
N PRO A 4 55.51 -5.76 6.38
CA PRO A 4 54.84 -4.49 6.59
C PRO A 4 53.54 -4.72 7.34
N ALA A 5 53.29 -3.90 8.38
CA ALA A 5 52.03 -3.84 9.08
C ALA A 5 50.96 -3.31 8.14
N PHE A 6 49.92 -4.10 7.89
CA PHE A 6 48.71 -3.62 7.22
C PHE A 6 47.99 -2.63 8.14
N GLY A 7 47.95 -1.38 7.71
CA GLY A 7 47.30 -0.31 8.40
C GLY A 7 45.81 -0.57 8.57
N SER A 8 45.37 -0.38 9.80
CA SER A 8 43.95 -0.28 10.23
C SER A 8 43.25 0.86 9.50
N GLY A 9 42.55 0.54 8.43
CA GLY A 9 41.78 1.49 7.62
C GLY A 9 40.44 0.93 7.15
N LEU A 10 39.86 -0.06 7.87
CA LEU A 10 38.48 -0.45 7.69
C LEU A 10 37.63 0.39 8.62
N THR A 11 37.35 1.65 8.24
CA THR A 11 36.17 2.35 8.71
C THR A 11 35.00 1.46 8.25
N SER A 12 34.42 0.72 9.19
CA SER A 12 33.18 -0.01 8.96
C SER A 12 32.12 1.03 8.56
N LEU A 13 31.83 1.09 7.26
CA LEU A 13 30.59 1.67 6.77
C LEU A 13 29.48 0.80 7.36
N GLN A 14 29.03 1.14 8.56
CA GLN A 14 27.77 0.66 9.08
C GLN A 14 26.65 1.32 8.26
N VAL A 15 26.44 0.79 7.05
CA VAL A 15 25.18 1.03 6.35
C VAL A 15 24.16 0.22 7.16
N PRO A 16 23.21 0.85 7.86
CA PRO A 16 22.16 0.11 8.51
C PRO A 16 21.44 -0.68 7.44
N LEU A 17 21.59 -2.01 7.46
CA LEU A 17 20.83 -2.91 6.62
C LEU A 17 19.39 -2.83 7.11
N ASP A 18 18.60 -1.98 6.46
CA ASP A 18 17.17 -1.85 6.68
C ASP A 18 16.44 -3.03 6.01
N LEU A 19 16.58 -4.21 6.64
CA LEU A 19 15.95 -5.45 6.16
C LEU A 19 14.47 -5.43 6.56
N PRO A 20 13.56 -5.74 5.62
CA PRO A 20 12.16 -5.93 5.94
C PRO A 20 11.97 -7.13 6.87
N ASP A 21 10.99 -7.06 7.75
CA ASP A 21 10.57 -8.18 8.58
C ASP A 21 10.08 -9.35 7.71
N LEU A 22 10.16 -10.59 8.24
CA LEU A 22 9.73 -11.78 7.49
C LEU A 22 8.29 -11.67 7.00
N TRP A 23 7.38 -11.25 7.85
CA TRP A 23 5.97 -11.08 7.46
C TRP A 23 5.77 -10.04 6.34
N GLN A 24 6.59 -8.96 6.30
CA GLN A 24 6.57 -7.99 5.22
C GLN A 24 7.06 -8.62 3.90
N GLN A 25 8.10 -9.44 3.97
CA GLN A 25 8.63 -10.17 2.81
C GLN A 25 7.60 -11.17 2.27
N GLU A 26 6.92 -11.91 3.15
CA GLU A 26 5.84 -12.83 2.79
C GLU A 26 4.67 -12.09 2.12
N ALA A 27 4.22 -11.00 2.71
CA ALA A 27 3.15 -10.18 2.14
C ALA A 27 3.51 -9.63 0.74
N VAL A 28 4.74 -9.16 0.56
CA VAL A 28 5.24 -8.72 -0.76
C VAL A 28 5.32 -9.89 -1.74
N GLY A 29 5.74 -11.08 -1.27
CA GLY A 29 5.76 -12.31 -2.07
C GLY A 29 4.38 -12.64 -2.63
N HIS A 30 3.35 -12.67 -1.78
CA HIS A 30 1.97 -12.93 -2.21
C HIS A 30 1.43 -11.88 -3.20
N LEU A 31 1.73 -10.60 -2.99
CA LEU A 31 1.39 -9.56 -3.96
C LEU A 31 2.04 -9.81 -5.33
N LYS A 32 3.30 -10.25 -5.37
CA LYS A 32 4.01 -10.59 -6.61
C LYS A 32 3.43 -11.81 -7.32
N GLU A 33 2.99 -12.80 -6.56
CA GLU A 33 2.35 -14.03 -7.05
C GLU A 33 0.92 -13.78 -7.56
N GLY A 34 0.41 -12.61 -7.31
CA GLY A 34 -0.90 -12.26 -7.85
C GLY A 34 -2.04 -12.40 -6.86
N PHE A 35 -1.79 -12.50 -5.57
CA PHE A 35 -2.84 -12.55 -4.55
C PHE A 35 -3.23 -11.16 -4.07
N ASP A 36 -4.49 -11.00 -3.68
CA ASP A 36 -4.92 -9.93 -2.81
C ASP A 36 -4.38 -10.19 -1.40
N VAL A 37 -3.97 -9.15 -0.68
CA VAL A 37 -3.32 -9.32 0.62
C VAL A 37 -4.03 -8.50 1.68
N VAL A 38 -4.30 -9.13 2.81
CA VAL A 38 -4.88 -8.50 4.00
C VAL A 38 -3.81 -8.50 5.10
N ILE A 39 -3.50 -7.32 5.63
CA ILE A 39 -2.54 -7.15 6.71
C ILE A 39 -3.25 -6.56 7.91
N ASP A 40 -3.26 -7.31 8.99
CA ASP A 40 -3.68 -6.85 10.31
C ASP A 40 -2.48 -6.84 11.25
N ALA A 41 -1.98 -5.65 11.54
CA ALA A 41 -0.81 -5.45 12.37
C ALA A 41 -0.91 -4.11 13.11
N PRO A 42 -0.38 -3.99 14.34
CA PRO A 42 -0.47 -2.77 15.12
C PRO A 42 0.03 -1.52 14.38
N THR A 43 -0.43 -0.35 14.81
CA THR A 43 0.10 0.92 14.33
C THR A 43 1.61 0.98 14.61
N GLY A 44 2.39 1.45 13.63
CA GLY A 44 3.85 1.47 13.74
C GLY A 44 4.57 0.18 13.34
N ALA A 45 3.86 -0.92 13.09
CA ALA A 45 4.47 -2.19 12.65
C ALA A 45 5.06 -2.16 11.22
N GLY A 46 4.95 -1.04 10.49
CA GLY A 46 5.51 -0.94 9.15
C GLY A 46 4.61 -1.48 8.03
N LYS A 47 3.29 -1.47 8.20
CA LYS A 47 2.33 -1.90 7.16
C LYS A 47 2.53 -1.19 5.82
N THR A 48 2.69 0.14 5.83
CA THR A 48 2.94 0.95 4.64
C THR A 48 4.19 0.50 3.87
N ARG A 49 5.20 0.01 4.59
CA ARG A 49 6.44 -0.48 4.00
C ARG A 49 6.21 -1.66 3.03
N VAL A 50 5.20 -2.50 3.28
CA VAL A 50 4.84 -3.58 2.35
C VAL A 50 4.44 -3.00 0.99
N PHE A 51 3.62 -1.95 0.97
CA PHE A 51 3.30 -1.24 -0.27
C PHE A 51 4.55 -0.65 -0.93
N GLU A 52 5.40 0.04 -0.16
CA GLU A 52 6.61 0.70 -0.68
C GLU A 52 7.61 -0.29 -1.28
N LEU A 53 7.76 -1.47 -0.66
CA LEU A 53 8.60 -2.55 -1.17
C LEU A 53 8.01 -3.17 -2.44
N PHE A 54 6.71 -3.46 -2.43
CA PHE A 54 6.03 -4.01 -3.59
C PHE A 54 6.03 -3.04 -4.77
N PHE A 55 5.74 -1.76 -4.53
CA PHE A 55 5.66 -0.73 -5.58
C PHE A 55 6.96 -0.56 -6.37
N LYS A 56 8.12 -0.84 -5.75
CA LYS A 56 9.43 -0.83 -6.41
C LYS A 56 9.69 -2.06 -7.28
N SER A 57 8.82 -3.07 -7.25
CA SER A 57 9.01 -4.31 -7.99
C SER A 57 8.55 -4.20 -9.46
N PRO A 58 9.13 -5.01 -10.36
CA PRO A 58 8.67 -5.09 -11.76
C PRO A 58 7.20 -5.54 -11.87
N GLU A 59 6.73 -6.36 -10.94
CA GLU A 59 5.34 -6.85 -10.89
C GLU A 59 4.36 -5.68 -10.68
N ALA A 60 4.66 -4.78 -9.74
CA ALA A 60 3.84 -3.60 -9.49
C ALA A 60 3.80 -2.66 -10.71
N GLN A 61 4.92 -2.49 -11.39
CA GLN A 61 4.99 -1.67 -12.62
C GLN A 61 4.09 -2.21 -13.74
N ARG A 62 3.93 -3.54 -13.83
CA ARG A 62 3.03 -4.18 -14.81
C ARG A 62 1.54 -3.98 -14.49
N LEU A 63 1.20 -3.76 -13.23
CA LEU A 63 -0.18 -3.45 -12.83
C LEU A 63 -0.61 -2.05 -13.28
N GLY A 64 0.34 -1.18 -13.61
CA GLY A 64 0.07 0.21 -13.96
C GLY A 64 -0.05 1.11 -12.73
N GLN A 65 -1.11 1.94 -12.69
CA GLN A 65 -1.27 2.89 -11.59
C GLN A 65 -1.67 2.21 -10.28
N ALA A 66 -1.01 2.62 -9.20
CA ALA A 66 -1.42 2.32 -7.83
C ALA A 66 -2.19 3.51 -7.23
N VAL A 67 -3.26 3.22 -6.49
CA VAL A 67 -3.95 4.21 -5.65
C VAL A 67 -3.84 3.76 -4.20
N TYR A 68 -3.24 4.62 -3.38
CA TYR A 68 -3.11 4.43 -1.94
C TYR A 68 -4.14 5.28 -1.22
N THR A 69 -5.18 4.66 -0.68
CA THR A 69 -6.25 5.39 -0.01
C THR A 69 -6.03 5.45 1.49
N VAL A 70 -6.34 6.60 2.07
CA VAL A 70 -6.26 6.87 3.50
C VAL A 70 -7.58 7.49 4.00
N PRO A 71 -7.89 7.37 5.30
CA PRO A 71 -9.19 7.81 5.83
C PRO A 71 -9.43 9.31 5.81
N THR A 72 -8.38 10.13 5.83
CA THR A 72 -8.53 11.59 5.97
C THR A 72 -7.65 12.36 5.00
N ARG A 73 -8.06 13.58 4.67
CA ARG A 73 -7.30 14.52 3.83
C ARG A 73 -5.94 14.86 4.45
N ALA A 74 -5.87 14.99 5.77
CA ALA A 74 -4.63 15.27 6.47
C ALA A 74 -3.61 14.14 6.25
N LEU A 75 -4.02 12.88 6.45
CA LEU A 75 -3.18 11.71 6.19
C LEU A 75 -2.76 11.61 4.71
N ALA A 76 -3.65 12.00 3.78
CA ALA A 76 -3.31 12.03 2.36
C ALA A 76 -2.21 13.04 2.07
N ASN A 77 -2.32 14.25 2.62
CA ASN A 77 -1.31 15.30 2.45
C ASN A 77 0.04 14.90 3.08
N ASP A 78 0.02 14.30 4.28
CA ASP A 78 1.23 13.85 4.97
C ASP A 78 1.94 12.77 4.16
N LYS A 79 1.22 11.74 3.70
CA LYS A 79 1.77 10.64 2.92
C LYS A 79 2.28 11.11 1.55
N TRP A 80 1.53 11.95 0.86
CA TRP A 80 1.95 12.56 -0.40
C TRP A 80 3.24 13.37 -0.23
N SER A 81 3.31 14.21 0.82
CA SER A 81 4.50 15.02 1.12
C SER A 81 5.72 14.14 1.46
N GLU A 82 5.52 13.07 2.24
CA GLU A 82 6.56 12.10 2.59
C GLU A 82 7.15 11.46 1.33
N TRP A 83 6.33 10.88 0.46
CA TRP A 83 6.81 10.21 -0.75
C TRP A 83 7.39 11.18 -1.78
N LYS A 84 6.86 12.39 -1.86
CA LYS A 84 7.45 13.45 -2.69
C LYS A 84 8.85 13.82 -2.23
N LYS A 85 9.09 13.92 -0.91
CA LYS A 85 10.43 14.14 -0.33
C LYS A 85 11.40 12.98 -0.60
N LEU A 86 10.89 11.76 -0.71
CA LEU A 86 11.66 10.58 -1.12
C LEU A 86 11.93 10.51 -2.63
N GLY A 87 11.52 11.52 -3.39
CA GLY A 87 11.73 11.62 -4.84
C GLY A 87 10.77 10.78 -5.69
N TRP A 88 9.64 10.33 -5.13
CA TRP A 88 8.65 9.57 -5.89
C TRP A 88 7.84 10.49 -6.81
N ASN A 89 7.50 9.97 -8.00
CA ASN A 89 6.47 10.58 -8.83
C ASN A 89 5.10 10.18 -8.27
N VAL A 90 4.55 11.05 -7.45
CA VAL A 90 3.32 10.82 -6.68
C VAL A 90 2.29 11.92 -6.92
N GLY A 91 1.05 11.52 -7.15
CA GLY A 91 -0.11 12.40 -7.21
C GLY A 91 -0.91 12.41 -5.92
N ILE A 92 -1.87 13.32 -5.83
CA ILE A 92 -2.81 13.41 -4.72
C ILE A 92 -4.22 13.67 -5.24
N ALA A 93 -5.21 12.99 -4.64
CA ALA A 93 -6.64 13.17 -4.90
C ALA A 93 -7.42 13.20 -3.59
N THR A 94 -7.82 14.39 -3.17
CA THR A 94 -8.70 14.61 -2.02
C THR A 94 -9.88 15.48 -2.44
N GLY A 95 -10.84 15.72 -1.54
CA GLY A 95 -11.96 16.61 -1.86
C GLY A 95 -11.55 18.05 -2.17
N ASP A 96 -10.35 18.47 -1.76
CA ASP A 96 -9.88 19.86 -1.91
C ASP A 96 -8.73 19.98 -2.91
N VAL A 97 -7.97 18.90 -3.17
CA VAL A 97 -6.74 18.91 -3.99
C VAL A 97 -6.75 17.75 -4.96
N ALA A 98 -6.43 18.04 -6.21
CA ALA A 98 -6.24 17.05 -7.26
C ALA A 98 -5.03 17.45 -8.10
N GLU A 99 -3.88 16.79 -7.87
CA GLU A 99 -2.63 17.06 -8.55
C GLU A 99 -2.00 15.77 -9.07
N ASN A 100 -1.42 15.81 -10.27
CA ASN A 100 -0.67 14.73 -10.88
C ASN A 100 -1.40 13.37 -10.85
N LEU A 101 -2.67 13.35 -11.25
CA LEU A 101 -3.54 12.17 -11.19
C LEU A 101 -3.11 11.03 -12.11
N THR A 102 -2.20 11.28 -13.04
CA THR A 102 -1.60 10.28 -13.94
C THR A 102 -0.30 9.68 -13.40
N ALA A 103 0.13 10.10 -12.21
CA ALA A 103 1.32 9.55 -11.57
C ALA A 103 1.22 8.03 -11.38
N PRO A 104 2.34 7.30 -11.35
CA PRO A 104 2.37 5.87 -11.08
C PRO A 104 1.72 5.49 -9.74
N VAL A 105 1.78 6.39 -8.75
CA VAL A 105 1.06 6.27 -7.48
C VAL A 105 0.29 7.54 -7.18
N VAL A 106 -0.95 7.40 -6.74
CA VAL A 106 -1.80 8.50 -6.29
C VAL A 106 -2.23 8.22 -4.85
N VAL A 107 -1.93 9.15 -3.94
CA VAL A 107 -2.48 9.11 -2.59
C VAL A 107 -3.85 9.77 -2.62
N ALA A 108 -4.86 9.13 -2.06
CA ALA A 108 -6.23 9.58 -2.20
C ALA A 108 -7.06 9.38 -0.91
N THR A 109 -8.14 10.13 -0.77
CA THR A 109 -9.25 9.69 0.07
C THR A 109 -10.16 8.78 -0.74
N LEU A 110 -10.76 7.78 -0.09
CA LEU A 110 -11.52 6.74 -0.80
C LEU A 110 -12.71 7.30 -1.57
N GLU A 111 -13.33 8.34 -1.04
CA GLU A 111 -14.48 9.02 -1.65
C GLU A 111 -14.16 9.56 -3.06
N THR A 112 -12.92 10.02 -3.27
CA THR A 112 -12.50 10.55 -4.58
C THR A 112 -12.31 9.47 -5.64
N GLN A 113 -12.20 8.20 -5.22
CA GLN A 113 -12.04 7.05 -6.12
C GLN A 113 -13.36 6.37 -6.49
N ARG A 114 -14.45 6.78 -5.84
CA ARG A 114 -15.76 6.14 -6.00
C ARG A 114 -16.22 6.06 -7.46
N GLU A 115 -16.15 7.16 -8.18
CA GLU A 115 -16.57 7.21 -9.59
C GLU A 115 -15.74 6.26 -10.47
N ARG A 116 -14.43 6.27 -10.30
CA ARG A 116 -13.52 5.36 -11.04
C ARG A 116 -13.85 3.89 -10.79
N ILE A 117 -14.14 3.55 -9.54
CA ILE A 117 -14.50 2.17 -9.15
C ILE A 117 -15.84 1.79 -9.78
N LEU A 118 -16.86 2.65 -9.68
CA LEU A 118 -18.19 2.40 -10.21
C LEU A 118 -18.23 2.29 -11.74
N THR A 119 -17.36 3.03 -12.43
CA THR A 119 -17.31 3.04 -13.91
C THR A 119 -16.35 2.01 -14.49
N GLY A 120 -15.78 1.13 -13.65
CA GLY A 120 -14.87 0.07 -14.09
C GLY A 120 -13.45 0.56 -14.44
N HIS A 121 -13.10 1.79 -14.09
CA HIS A 121 -11.75 2.37 -14.31
C HIS A 121 -10.87 2.24 -13.04
N ALA A 122 -11.05 1.17 -12.28
CA ALA A 122 -10.26 0.92 -11.10
C ALA A 122 -8.76 0.84 -11.42
N PRO A 123 -7.87 1.22 -10.47
CA PRO A 123 -6.42 1.15 -10.68
C PRO A 123 -5.94 -0.30 -10.74
N GLY A 124 -4.72 -0.52 -11.21
CA GLY A 124 -4.12 -1.86 -11.18
C GLY A 124 -3.82 -2.37 -9.77
N LEU A 125 -3.48 -1.46 -8.85
CA LEU A 125 -3.34 -1.74 -7.42
C LEU A 125 -4.16 -0.74 -6.61
N LEU A 126 -5.05 -1.23 -5.76
CA LEU A 126 -5.82 -0.42 -4.82
C LEU A 126 -5.42 -0.80 -3.39
N VAL A 127 -4.85 0.16 -2.66
CA VAL A 127 -4.50 0.01 -1.25
C VAL A 127 -5.57 0.70 -0.41
N LEU A 128 -6.15 -0.03 0.52
CA LEU A 128 -7.12 0.48 1.50
C LEU A 128 -6.44 0.52 2.87
N ASP A 129 -5.90 1.68 3.23
CA ASP A 129 -5.34 1.90 4.56
C ASP A 129 -6.47 2.12 5.56
N GLU A 130 -6.30 1.55 6.78
CA GLU A 130 -7.29 1.56 7.84
C GLU A 130 -8.65 0.96 7.40
N TYR A 131 -8.62 -0.20 6.69
CA TYR A 131 -9.84 -0.82 6.14
C TYR A 131 -10.87 -1.23 7.20
N GLN A 132 -10.51 -1.27 8.49
CA GLN A 132 -11.48 -1.45 9.58
C GLN A 132 -12.58 -0.39 9.61
N MET A 133 -12.38 0.74 8.92
CA MET A 133 -13.43 1.75 8.69
C MET A 133 -14.63 1.20 7.91
N ILE A 134 -14.56 -0.01 7.38
CA ILE A 134 -15.72 -0.73 6.82
C ILE A 134 -16.85 -0.87 7.82
N SER A 135 -16.56 -0.89 9.12
CA SER A 135 -17.55 -0.93 10.21
C SER A 135 -18.11 0.46 10.59
N ASP A 136 -17.62 1.54 9.96
CA ASP A 136 -18.10 2.89 10.23
C ASP A 136 -19.46 3.14 9.55
N ALA A 137 -20.42 3.68 10.31
CA ALA A 137 -21.80 3.89 9.83
C ALA A 137 -21.91 4.84 8.63
N ASN A 138 -20.95 5.76 8.45
CA ASN A 138 -20.97 6.77 7.39
C ASN A 138 -20.05 6.42 6.21
N ARG A 139 -18.96 5.70 6.47
CA ARG A 139 -17.89 5.42 5.50
C ARG A 139 -17.86 3.97 5.04
N GLY A 140 -18.44 3.04 5.82
CA GLY A 140 -18.38 1.60 5.57
C GLY A 140 -18.77 1.21 4.17
N LEU A 141 -19.85 1.79 3.64
CA LEU A 141 -20.30 1.53 2.28
C LEU A 141 -19.23 1.83 1.21
N ASN A 142 -18.42 2.89 1.37
CA ASN A 142 -17.35 3.20 0.43
C ASN A 142 -16.26 2.12 0.45
N TYR A 143 -15.93 1.59 1.63
CA TYR A 143 -14.98 0.48 1.76
C TYR A 143 -15.53 -0.82 1.17
N GLU A 144 -16.80 -1.15 1.45
CA GLU A 144 -17.46 -2.31 0.85
C GLU A 144 -17.43 -2.25 -0.68
N MET A 145 -17.80 -1.10 -1.25
CA MET A 145 -17.75 -0.88 -2.70
C MET A 145 -16.34 -1.00 -3.26
N ALA A 146 -15.34 -0.43 -2.57
CA ALA A 146 -13.95 -0.47 -2.99
C ALA A 146 -13.34 -1.88 -2.97
N ILE A 147 -13.88 -2.78 -2.16
CA ILE A 147 -13.46 -4.17 -2.09
C ILE A 147 -14.23 -5.02 -3.11
N ALA A 148 -15.54 -4.82 -3.23
CA ALA A 148 -16.42 -5.70 -3.99
C ALA A 148 -16.47 -5.40 -5.50
N LEU A 149 -16.37 -4.13 -5.90
CA LEU A 149 -16.63 -3.71 -7.27
C LEU A 149 -15.41 -3.69 -8.21
N PRO A 150 -14.17 -3.49 -7.75
CA PRO A 150 -13.03 -3.53 -8.66
C PRO A 150 -12.92 -4.87 -9.37
N PRO A 151 -12.55 -4.87 -10.67
CA PRO A 151 -12.41 -6.12 -11.43
C PRO A 151 -11.30 -7.00 -10.83
N PRO A 152 -11.29 -8.31 -11.10
CA PRO A 152 -10.24 -9.22 -10.62
C PRO A 152 -8.81 -8.84 -11.07
N SER A 153 -8.69 -8.02 -12.12
CA SER A 153 -7.41 -7.46 -12.57
C SER A 153 -6.84 -6.39 -11.62
N THR A 154 -7.69 -5.76 -10.78
CA THR A 154 -7.24 -4.86 -9.72
C THR A 154 -6.74 -5.68 -8.54
N ARG A 155 -5.48 -5.50 -8.16
CA ARG A 155 -4.92 -6.08 -6.94
C ARG A 155 -5.38 -5.29 -5.74
N LEU A 156 -5.78 -5.97 -4.66
CA LEU A 156 -6.12 -5.33 -3.39
C LEU A 156 -5.01 -5.55 -2.35
N LEU A 157 -4.68 -4.48 -1.64
CA LEU A 157 -3.88 -4.52 -0.43
C LEU A 157 -4.65 -3.82 0.69
N LEU A 158 -5.14 -4.59 1.64
CA LEU A 158 -5.94 -4.11 2.78
C LEU A 158 -5.05 -4.02 4.01
N LEU A 159 -4.94 -2.84 4.60
CA LEU A 159 -4.10 -2.57 5.77
C LEU A 159 -4.98 -2.15 6.95
N SER A 160 -4.78 -2.76 8.10
CA SER A 160 -5.51 -2.42 9.34
C SER A 160 -4.60 -2.42 10.56
N GLY A 161 -4.91 -1.55 11.48
CA GLY A 161 -4.25 -1.49 12.80
C GLY A 161 -4.83 -2.45 13.83
N SER A 162 -6.07 -2.86 13.67
CA SER A 162 -6.75 -3.82 14.55
C SER A 162 -8.13 -4.14 13.99
N VAL A 163 -8.32 -5.38 13.56
CA VAL A 163 -9.63 -5.93 13.19
C VAL A 163 -10.01 -6.99 14.21
N ARG A 164 -11.29 -6.97 14.64
CA ARG A 164 -11.79 -7.97 15.60
C ARG A 164 -11.76 -9.38 15.02
N ASN A 165 -11.95 -9.53 13.72
CA ASN A 165 -11.98 -10.82 13.06
C ASN A 165 -11.47 -10.71 11.61
N PRO A 166 -10.16 -10.82 11.37
CA PRO A 166 -9.60 -10.77 10.02
C PRO A 166 -10.06 -11.93 9.14
N THR A 167 -10.52 -13.04 9.72
CA THR A 167 -11.00 -14.20 8.95
C THR A 167 -12.27 -13.86 8.16
N GLU A 168 -13.16 -13.06 8.71
CA GLU A 168 -14.41 -12.68 8.03
C GLU A 168 -14.16 -11.94 6.71
N ILE A 169 -13.17 -11.03 6.68
CA ILE A 169 -12.82 -10.32 5.45
C ILE A 169 -12.23 -11.25 4.40
N ILE A 170 -11.39 -12.21 4.82
CA ILE A 170 -10.79 -13.21 3.93
C ILE A 170 -11.88 -14.12 3.32
N GLU A 171 -12.83 -14.59 4.13
CA GLU A 171 -13.95 -15.38 3.65
C GLU A 171 -14.84 -14.59 2.70
N TRP A 172 -15.05 -13.30 2.96
CA TRP A 172 -15.82 -12.44 2.08
C TRP A 172 -15.11 -12.23 0.74
N LEU A 173 -13.81 -11.92 0.75
CA LEU A 173 -13.00 -11.83 -0.47
C LEU A 173 -13.05 -13.14 -1.29
N SER A 174 -12.95 -14.28 -0.64
CA SER A 174 -13.06 -15.58 -1.32
C SER A 174 -14.43 -15.78 -1.98
N ARG A 175 -15.52 -15.37 -1.31
CA ARG A 175 -16.89 -15.41 -1.88
C ARG A 175 -17.06 -14.47 -3.07
N LEU A 176 -16.32 -13.38 -3.12
CA LEU A 176 -16.26 -12.46 -4.28
C LEU A 176 -15.40 -13.01 -5.44
N GLY A 177 -14.84 -14.21 -5.30
CA GLY A 177 -13.96 -14.81 -6.30
C GLY A 177 -12.58 -14.17 -6.37
N ARG A 178 -12.19 -13.42 -5.33
CA ARG A 178 -10.86 -12.84 -5.21
C ARG A 178 -9.86 -13.90 -4.74
N ARG A 179 -8.61 -13.71 -5.09
CA ARG A 179 -7.55 -14.70 -4.89
C ARG A 179 -6.53 -14.26 -3.86
#